data_f23cfa6ecd5143d301f45138782c5775
#
_entry.id   f23cfa6ecd5143d301f45138782c5775
#
_cell.length_a   1.000
_cell.length_b   1.000
_cell.length_c   1.000
_cell.angle_alpha   90.00
_cell.angle_beta   90.00
_cell.angle_gamma   90.00
#
_symmetry.space_group_name_H-M   'P 1'
#
loop_
_entity.id
_entity.type
_entity.pdbx_description
1 polymer ?
#
loop_
_entity_poly.entity_id
_entity_poly.type
_entity_poly.pdbx_seq_one_letter_code
_entity_poly.pdbx_strand_id
1 'polypeptide(L)'
;VVYKVHMNSGNITDLHNPSSLPDPTLIKLIEEPWIKSTIITPDEYLGSIMKMCQDKRGIQTNLSYSGNRAVVNYELPLNEVVFDFNDRLKSMTSGYASFDYEIIEHREGDLVKLGILVNAEPVDALAMMIHKDFAQRTGREVCEKLKDLIPRHNFMIPVQAAIGGKIIARETIKGFKKDVLTKIHGGGATDRKRKLLEKQKKGKARSKQFGRVEIPQEAFIGVLKINKDS
;
A
#
# COMPACT_ATOMS: atom_id res chain seq x y z
N VAL A 1 3.32 2.14 14.58
CA VAL A 1 2.32 1.14 15.04
C VAL A 1 3.03 -0.14 15.42
N VAL A 2 2.79 -0.63 16.60
CA VAL A 2 3.37 -1.89 17.11
C VAL A 2 2.26 -2.93 17.19
N TYR A 3 2.46 -4.05 16.51
CA TYR A 3 1.52 -5.18 16.53
C TYR A 3 1.99 -6.23 17.53
N LYS A 4 1.07 -7.01 18.08
CA LYS A 4 1.37 -8.17 18.90
C LYS A 4 1.06 -9.45 18.12
N VAL A 5 2.10 -10.25 17.90
CA VAL A 5 2.00 -11.51 17.17
C VAL A 5 1.97 -12.65 18.18
N HIS A 6 0.84 -13.37 18.22
CA HIS A 6 0.67 -14.56 19.02
C HIS A 6 1.06 -15.78 18.21
N MET A 7 2.13 -16.45 18.62
CA MET A 7 2.62 -17.64 17.95
C MET A 7 1.84 -18.89 18.41
N ASN A 8 1.78 -19.90 17.56
CA ASN A 8 1.19 -21.21 17.91
C ASN A 8 1.86 -21.85 19.14
N SER A 9 3.13 -21.53 19.38
CA SER A 9 3.88 -21.98 20.56
C SER A 9 3.43 -21.35 21.87
N GLY A 10 2.59 -20.32 21.84
CA GLY A 10 2.16 -19.55 22.98
C GLY A 10 2.97 -18.28 23.25
N ASN A 11 4.08 -18.06 22.54
CA ASN A 11 4.87 -16.84 22.66
C ASN A 11 4.15 -15.65 22.03
N ILE A 12 4.30 -14.49 22.66
CA ILE A 12 3.80 -13.21 22.14
C ILE A 12 5.01 -12.34 21.81
N THR A 13 5.09 -11.89 20.58
CA THR A 13 6.20 -11.07 20.07
C THR A 13 5.67 -9.73 19.59
N ASP A 14 6.37 -8.65 19.91
CA ASP A 14 6.07 -7.32 19.36
C ASP A 14 6.64 -7.20 17.94
N LEU A 15 5.82 -6.74 17.03
CA LEU A 15 6.20 -6.51 15.63
C LEU A 15 6.27 -5.00 15.37
N HIS A 16 7.49 -4.50 15.15
CA HIS A 16 7.75 -3.10 14.83
C HIS A 16 7.90 -2.86 13.32
N ASN A 17 8.44 -3.85 12.61
CA ASN A 17 8.69 -3.78 11.18
C ASN A 17 7.94 -4.92 10.47
N PRO A 18 7.06 -4.60 9.49
CA PRO A 18 6.33 -5.63 8.76
C PRO A 18 7.20 -6.68 8.08
N SER A 19 8.40 -6.33 7.64
CA SER A 19 9.33 -7.28 7.02
C SER A 19 9.85 -8.34 8.00
N SER A 20 9.74 -8.09 9.30
CA SER A 20 10.14 -9.03 10.37
C SER A 20 9.02 -9.99 10.78
N LEU A 21 7.87 -9.96 10.11
CA LEU A 21 6.75 -10.87 10.42
C LEU A 21 7.21 -12.33 10.28
N PRO A 22 7.00 -13.18 11.32
CA PRO A 22 7.27 -14.61 11.21
C PRO A 22 6.44 -15.28 10.13
N ASP A 23 6.80 -16.52 9.77
CA ASP A 23 6.02 -17.32 8.83
C ASP A 23 4.55 -17.40 9.28
N PRO A 24 3.59 -17.02 8.42
CA PRO A 24 2.17 -17.03 8.77
C PRO A 24 1.66 -18.38 9.29
N THR A 25 2.27 -19.49 8.88
CA THR A 25 1.89 -20.83 9.36
C THR A 25 2.19 -21.05 10.84
N LEU A 26 3.10 -20.26 11.42
CA LEU A 26 3.47 -20.32 12.84
C LEU A 26 2.68 -19.34 13.71
N ILE A 27 1.88 -18.48 13.09
CA ILE A 27 1.12 -17.42 13.77
C ILE A 27 -0.29 -17.92 14.09
N LYS A 28 -0.69 -17.77 15.36
CA LYS A 28 -2.05 -18.05 15.82
C LYS A 28 -3.00 -16.90 15.50
N LEU A 29 -2.62 -15.69 15.92
CA LEU A 29 -3.37 -14.46 15.68
C LEU A 29 -2.45 -13.24 15.78
N ILE A 30 -2.92 -12.12 15.22
CA ILE A 30 -2.23 -10.82 15.32
C ILE A 30 -3.20 -9.82 15.95
N GLU A 31 -2.70 -9.09 16.95
CA GLU A 31 -3.44 -7.99 17.56
C GLU A 31 -2.86 -6.65 17.11
N GLU A 32 -3.75 -5.71 16.86
CA GLU A 32 -3.42 -4.34 16.50
C GLU A 32 -3.90 -3.36 17.58
N PRO A 33 -3.18 -2.23 17.77
CA PRO A 33 -3.63 -1.21 18.72
C PRO A 33 -4.86 -0.47 18.19
N TRP A 34 -5.77 -0.19 19.09
CA TRP A 34 -6.97 0.60 18.83
C TRP A 34 -6.91 1.93 19.56
N ILE A 35 -7.69 2.89 19.12
CA ILE A 35 -7.88 4.18 19.75
C ILE A 35 -9.34 4.44 20.07
N LYS A 36 -9.56 5.24 21.09
CA LYS A 36 -10.84 5.86 21.40
C LYS A 36 -10.77 7.31 20.98
N SER A 37 -11.62 7.72 20.06
CA SER A 37 -11.60 9.05 19.49
C SER A 37 -12.86 9.85 19.82
N THR A 38 -12.70 11.18 19.87
CA THR A 38 -13.77 12.15 19.96
C THR A 38 -13.65 13.13 18.81
N ILE A 39 -14.70 13.20 18.01
CA ILE A 39 -14.79 14.14 16.88
C ILE A 39 -15.92 15.14 17.18
N ILE A 40 -15.58 16.40 17.14
CA ILE A 40 -16.54 17.51 17.29
C ILE A 40 -16.64 18.21 15.95
N THR A 41 -17.83 18.30 15.40
CA THR A 41 -18.07 18.82 14.06
C THR A 41 -19.38 19.60 13.99
N PRO A 42 -19.51 20.60 13.09
CA PRO A 42 -20.81 21.08 12.69
C PRO A 42 -21.68 19.94 12.17
N ASP A 43 -22.96 19.96 12.49
CA ASP A 43 -23.89 18.86 12.19
C ASP A 43 -23.97 18.52 10.70
N GLU A 44 -23.81 19.51 9.83
CA GLU A 44 -23.87 19.34 8.36
C GLU A 44 -22.81 18.34 7.81
N TYR A 45 -21.68 18.15 8.51
CA TYR A 45 -20.62 17.24 8.09
C TYR A 45 -20.69 15.85 8.74
N LEU A 46 -21.61 15.65 9.68
CA LEU A 46 -21.66 14.44 10.49
C LEU A 46 -21.81 13.17 9.64
N GLY A 47 -22.67 13.17 8.64
CA GLY A 47 -22.91 12.02 7.79
C GLY A 47 -21.66 11.56 7.03
N SER A 48 -20.89 12.52 6.48
CA SER A 48 -19.64 12.21 5.77
C SER A 48 -18.57 11.67 6.71
N ILE A 49 -18.48 12.21 7.94
CA ILE A 49 -17.55 11.75 8.96
C ILE A 49 -17.88 10.32 9.40
N MET A 50 -19.15 10.05 9.65
CA MET A 50 -19.59 8.70 10.04
C MET A 50 -19.30 7.66 8.97
N LYS A 51 -19.49 8.01 7.70
CA LYS A 51 -19.14 7.13 6.58
C LYS A 51 -17.63 6.87 6.53
N MET A 52 -16.81 7.90 6.67
CA MET A 52 -15.36 7.76 6.68
C MET A 52 -14.91 6.84 7.82
N CYS A 53 -15.42 7.01 9.03
CA CYS A 53 -15.09 6.17 10.17
C CYS A 53 -15.53 4.72 9.97
N GLN A 54 -16.69 4.51 9.37
CA GLN A 54 -17.19 3.18 9.04
C GLN A 54 -16.29 2.49 8.01
N ASP A 55 -15.86 3.19 6.98
CA ASP A 55 -14.93 2.68 5.96
C ASP A 55 -13.55 2.35 6.55
N LYS A 56 -13.18 2.98 7.65
CA LYS A 56 -11.94 2.74 8.40
C LYS A 56 -12.09 1.70 9.53
N ARG A 57 -13.07 0.85 9.46
CA ARG A 57 -13.38 -0.20 10.45
C ARG A 57 -13.75 0.36 11.84
N GLY A 58 -14.24 1.59 11.90
CA GLY A 58 -14.62 2.23 13.14
C GLY A 58 -15.90 1.70 13.73
N ILE A 59 -15.99 1.74 15.06
CA ILE A 59 -17.16 1.37 15.85
C ILE A 59 -17.65 2.62 16.57
N GLN A 60 -18.85 3.08 16.23
CA GLN A 60 -19.48 4.21 16.90
C GLN A 60 -19.89 3.80 18.31
N THR A 61 -19.44 4.55 19.31
CA THR A 61 -19.76 4.28 20.72
C THR A 61 -20.75 5.29 21.30
N ASN A 62 -20.74 6.52 20.82
CA ASN A 62 -21.65 7.55 21.30
C ASN A 62 -21.84 8.65 20.26
N LEU A 63 -23.00 9.30 20.30
CA LEU A 63 -23.33 10.49 19.53
C LEU A 63 -24.17 11.42 20.41
N SER A 64 -23.71 12.64 20.55
CA SER A 64 -24.43 13.69 21.28
C SER A 64 -24.34 15.01 20.54
N TYR A 65 -25.17 15.96 20.95
CA TYR A 65 -25.23 17.29 20.34
C TYR A 65 -25.02 18.35 21.40
N SER A 66 -24.27 19.38 21.05
CA SER A 66 -24.09 20.60 21.86
C SER A 66 -24.37 21.81 20.96
N GLY A 67 -25.58 22.35 21.04
CA GLY A 67 -26.04 23.36 20.10
C GLY A 67 -26.18 22.82 18.69
N ASN A 68 -25.52 23.48 17.73
CA ASN A 68 -25.48 23.05 16.32
C ASN A 68 -24.28 22.18 15.99
N ARG A 69 -23.51 21.71 17.00
CA ARG A 69 -22.38 20.82 16.86
C ARG A 69 -22.73 19.42 17.31
N ALA A 70 -22.23 18.45 16.54
CA ALA A 70 -22.28 17.05 16.90
C ALA A 70 -20.97 16.62 17.57
N VAL A 71 -21.08 15.79 18.59
CA VAL A 71 -19.94 15.14 19.26
C VAL A 71 -20.12 13.64 19.06
N VAL A 72 -19.23 13.04 18.26
CA VAL A 72 -19.29 11.61 17.95
C VAL A 72 -18.03 10.91 18.44
N ASN A 73 -18.22 9.77 19.09
CA ASN A 73 -17.13 8.95 19.58
C ASN A 73 -17.03 7.68 18.75
N TYR A 74 -15.81 7.36 18.32
CA TYR A 74 -15.50 6.16 17.59
C TYR A 74 -14.32 5.44 18.22
N GLU A 75 -14.39 4.13 18.23
CA GLU A 75 -13.22 3.29 18.40
C GLU A 75 -12.71 2.91 17.01
N LEU A 76 -11.42 3.13 16.77
CA LEU A 76 -10.77 2.94 15.48
C LEU A 76 -9.45 2.20 15.64
N PRO A 77 -9.07 1.35 14.66
CA PRO A 77 -7.71 0.83 14.62
C PRO A 77 -6.71 1.96 14.38
N LEU A 78 -5.64 2.01 15.17
CA LEU A 78 -4.63 3.06 15.03
C LEU A 78 -4.02 3.08 13.63
N ASN A 79 -3.84 1.93 13.02
CA ASN A 79 -3.28 1.82 11.67
C ASN A 79 -4.09 2.57 10.59
N GLU A 80 -5.40 2.69 10.78
CA GLU A 80 -6.27 3.41 9.84
C GLU A 80 -6.23 4.93 10.02
N VAL A 81 -5.64 5.42 11.10
CA VAL A 81 -5.68 6.84 11.53
C VAL A 81 -4.33 7.52 11.35
N VAL A 82 -3.23 6.79 11.36
CA VAL A 82 -1.87 7.34 11.48
C VAL A 82 -1.48 8.26 10.33
N PHE A 83 -1.94 7.99 9.10
CA PHE A 83 -1.38 8.67 7.92
C PHE A 83 -2.14 9.94 7.52
N ASP A 84 -3.44 9.86 7.28
CA ASP A 84 -4.15 10.98 6.64
C ASP A 84 -5.52 11.29 7.24
N PHE A 85 -5.93 10.57 8.27
CA PHE A 85 -7.27 10.68 8.85
C PHE A 85 -7.59 12.11 9.28
N ASN A 86 -6.70 12.76 10.02
CA ASN A 86 -6.90 14.12 10.48
C ASN A 86 -6.93 15.13 9.32
N ASP A 87 -6.09 14.94 8.32
CA ASP A 87 -6.06 15.78 7.13
C ASP A 87 -7.36 15.68 6.32
N ARG A 88 -7.86 14.46 6.15
CA ARG A 88 -9.15 14.23 5.48
C ARG A 88 -10.32 14.81 6.27
N LEU A 89 -10.29 14.63 7.58
CA LEU A 89 -11.31 15.18 8.47
C LEU A 89 -11.38 16.70 8.35
N LYS A 90 -10.24 17.37 8.39
CA LYS A 90 -10.14 18.84 8.22
C LYS A 90 -10.58 19.26 6.82
N SER A 91 -10.16 18.55 5.79
CA SER A 91 -10.53 18.87 4.42
C SER A 91 -12.03 18.75 4.17
N MET A 92 -12.67 17.67 4.63
CA MET A 92 -14.11 17.47 4.40
C MET A 92 -15.00 18.39 5.23
N THR A 93 -14.47 19.01 6.28
CA THR A 93 -15.21 19.90 7.18
C THR A 93 -14.79 21.37 7.07
N SER A 94 -14.06 21.73 6.03
CA SER A 94 -13.52 23.10 5.85
C SER A 94 -12.73 23.60 7.06
N GLY A 95 -12.04 22.70 7.75
CA GLY A 95 -11.22 22.98 8.92
C GLY A 95 -11.99 23.07 10.25
N TYR A 96 -13.31 22.89 10.26
CA TYR A 96 -14.13 23.10 11.45
C TYR A 96 -14.16 21.93 12.42
N ALA A 97 -13.87 20.72 11.98
CA ALA A 97 -13.86 19.56 12.87
C ALA A 97 -12.62 19.53 13.76
N SER A 98 -12.79 19.10 14.99
CA SER A 98 -11.70 18.76 15.89
C SER A 98 -11.66 17.25 16.13
N PHE A 99 -10.47 16.73 16.28
CA PHE A 99 -10.22 15.31 16.48
C PHE A 99 -9.23 15.11 17.61
N ASP A 100 -9.63 14.31 18.58
CA ASP A 100 -8.81 13.96 19.74
C ASP A 100 -8.92 12.47 19.99
N TYR A 101 -7.84 11.84 20.43
CA TYR A 101 -7.84 10.39 20.65
C TYR A 101 -6.87 9.97 21.74
N GLU A 102 -7.14 8.82 22.32
CA GLU A 102 -6.24 8.10 23.22
C GLU A 102 -6.10 6.66 22.79
N ILE A 103 -4.91 6.08 22.98
CA ILE A 103 -4.64 4.68 22.69
C ILE A 103 -5.30 3.83 23.77
N ILE A 104 -6.03 2.80 23.34
CA ILE A 104 -6.64 1.80 24.21
C ILE A 104 -5.97 0.46 24.01
N GLU A 105 -6.66 -0.65 24.27
CA GLU A 105 -6.10 -1.99 24.18
C GLU A 105 -5.79 -2.43 22.74
N HIS A 106 -4.96 -3.45 22.60
CA HIS A 106 -4.80 -4.19 21.36
C HIS A 106 -5.98 -5.13 21.16
N ARG A 107 -6.41 -5.31 19.93
CA ARG A 107 -7.49 -6.23 19.52
C ARG A 107 -7.04 -7.09 18.36
N GLU A 108 -7.53 -8.32 18.32
CA GLU A 108 -7.34 -9.21 17.18
C GLU A 108 -7.92 -8.59 15.90
N GLY A 109 -7.18 -8.73 14.81
CA GLY A 109 -7.62 -8.31 13.49
C GLY A 109 -7.12 -9.26 12.41
N ASP A 110 -7.86 -9.37 11.31
CA ASP A 110 -7.47 -10.13 10.13
C ASP A 110 -6.40 -9.36 9.34
N LEU A 111 -5.20 -9.30 9.90
CA LEU A 111 -4.08 -8.58 9.33
C LEU A 111 -3.20 -9.50 8.50
N VAL A 112 -2.73 -8.98 7.40
CA VAL A 112 -1.77 -9.63 6.52
C VAL A 112 -0.60 -8.71 6.24
N LYS A 113 0.55 -9.29 5.92
CA LYS A 113 1.69 -8.55 5.41
C LYS A 113 1.55 -8.42 3.90
N LEU A 114 1.43 -7.20 3.42
CA LEU A 114 1.49 -6.87 2.01
C LEU A 114 2.94 -6.58 1.65
N GLY A 115 3.57 -7.48 0.91
CA GLY A 115 4.92 -7.32 0.38
C GLY A 115 4.90 -6.72 -1.02
N ILE A 116 5.91 -5.92 -1.33
CA ILE A 116 6.10 -5.34 -2.65
C ILE A 116 7.38 -5.88 -3.25
N LEU A 117 7.29 -6.35 -4.51
CA LEU A 117 8.45 -6.82 -5.27
C LEU A 117 8.64 -5.91 -6.49
N VAL A 118 9.86 -5.49 -6.70
CA VAL A 118 10.26 -4.75 -7.90
C VAL A 118 11.34 -5.56 -8.60
N ASN A 119 11.10 -5.92 -9.85
CA ASN A 119 11.96 -6.81 -10.62
C ASN A 119 12.24 -8.14 -9.90
N ALA A 120 11.18 -8.73 -9.32
CA ALA A 120 11.18 -9.97 -8.55
C ALA A 120 11.96 -9.90 -7.22
N GLU A 121 12.46 -8.76 -6.81
CA GLU A 121 13.15 -8.57 -5.54
C GLU A 121 12.24 -7.89 -4.51
N PRO A 122 12.12 -8.44 -3.29
CA PRO A 122 11.36 -7.81 -2.22
C PRO A 122 11.94 -6.45 -1.83
N VAL A 123 11.06 -5.46 -1.64
CA VAL A 123 11.43 -4.13 -1.14
C VAL A 123 10.89 -4.00 0.28
N ASP A 124 11.72 -4.28 1.26
CA ASP A 124 11.30 -4.35 2.67
C ASP A 124 10.75 -3.03 3.20
N ALA A 125 11.28 -1.92 2.74
CA ALA A 125 10.81 -0.59 3.14
C ALA A 125 9.38 -0.28 2.67
N LEU A 126 8.84 -1.01 1.69
CA LEU A 126 7.48 -0.87 1.18
C LEU A 126 6.52 -1.92 1.74
N ALA A 127 6.99 -2.87 2.53
CA ALA A 127 6.13 -3.84 3.18
C ALA A 127 5.24 -3.16 4.23
N MET A 128 3.98 -3.57 4.28
CA MET A 128 3.01 -3.01 5.22
C MET A 128 2.12 -4.08 5.83
N MET A 129 1.71 -3.86 7.07
CA MET A 129 0.63 -4.62 7.69
C MET A 129 -0.68 -3.95 7.33
N ILE A 130 -1.63 -4.73 6.85
CA ILE A 130 -2.90 -4.22 6.36
C ILE A 130 -4.03 -5.22 6.67
N HIS A 131 -5.23 -4.72 6.88
CA HIS A 131 -6.39 -5.58 6.98
C HIS A 131 -6.64 -6.31 5.65
N LYS A 132 -6.94 -7.59 5.74
CA LYS A 132 -7.14 -8.48 4.60
C LYS A 132 -8.10 -7.92 3.56
N ASP A 133 -9.19 -7.27 3.98
CA ASP A 133 -10.22 -6.73 3.08
C ASP A 133 -9.71 -5.56 2.23
N PHE A 134 -8.66 -4.88 2.66
CA PHE A 134 -8.07 -3.75 1.94
C PHE A 134 -6.83 -4.12 1.13
N ALA A 135 -6.32 -5.33 1.31
CA ALA A 135 -5.02 -5.74 0.77
C ALA A 135 -4.98 -5.69 -0.77
N GLN A 136 -6.00 -6.18 -1.44
CA GLN A 136 -6.00 -6.22 -2.91
C GLN A 136 -6.10 -4.82 -3.52
N ARG A 137 -6.99 -3.98 -3.00
CA ARG A 137 -7.11 -2.59 -3.46
C ARG A 137 -5.83 -1.81 -3.24
N THR A 138 -5.28 -1.88 -2.04
CA THR A 138 -4.03 -1.19 -1.68
C THR A 138 -2.86 -1.72 -2.49
N GLY A 139 -2.76 -3.02 -2.68
CA GLY A 139 -1.72 -3.63 -3.52
C GLY A 139 -1.77 -3.14 -4.96
N ARG A 140 -2.95 -3.03 -5.53
CA ARG A 140 -3.15 -2.50 -6.88
C ARG A 140 -2.74 -1.02 -6.98
N GLU A 141 -3.19 -0.20 -6.04
CA GLU A 141 -2.86 1.23 -5.99
C GLU A 141 -1.34 1.47 -5.84
N VAL A 142 -0.69 0.69 -4.97
CA VAL A 142 0.77 0.77 -4.79
C VAL A 142 1.50 0.39 -6.08
N CYS A 143 1.10 -0.69 -6.73
CA CYS A 143 1.72 -1.12 -8.00
C CYS A 143 1.55 -0.08 -9.11
N GLU A 144 0.36 0.51 -9.23
CA GLU A 144 0.09 1.58 -10.21
C GLU A 144 0.95 2.81 -9.92
N LYS A 145 1.06 3.21 -8.67
CA LYS A 145 1.86 4.37 -8.28
C LYS A 145 3.35 4.15 -8.53
N LEU A 146 3.86 2.98 -8.20
CA LEU A 146 5.26 2.63 -8.46
C LEU A 146 5.57 2.55 -9.95
N LYS A 147 4.65 2.04 -10.75
CA LYS A 147 4.78 2.05 -12.21
C LYS A 147 4.99 3.45 -12.78
N ASP A 148 4.28 4.43 -12.24
CA ASP A 148 4.38 5.82 -12.72
C ASP A 148 5.65 6.52 -12.22
N LEU A 149 6.16 6.15 -11.05
CA LEU A 149 7.26 6.83 -10.38
C LEU A 149 8.63 6.22 -10.62
N ILE A 150 8.71 4.91 -10.90
CA ILE A 150 9.97 4.24 -11.20
C ILE A 150 10.35 4.49 -12.66
N PRO A 151 11.56 5.01 -12.95
CA PRO A 151 12.00 5.26 -14.33
C PRO A 151 12.07 3.99 -15.16
N ARG A 152 11.82 4.13 -16.45
CA ARG A 152 11.97 3.04 -17.42
C ARG A 152 13.43 2.66 -17.58
N HIS A 153 13.67 1.38 -17.78
CA HIS A 153 14.98 0.80 -18.07
C HIS A 153 14.96 0.16 -19.47
N ASN A 154 16.06 -0.42 -19.90
CA ASN A 154 16.15 -1.12 -21.19
C ASN A 154 15.38 -2.44 -21.23
N PHE A 155 14.83 -2.87 -20.11
CA PHE A 155 14.08 -4.10 -19.95
C PHE A 155 12.76 -3.85 -19.22
N MET A 156 11.84 -4.79 -19.30
CA MET A 156 10.59 -4.72 -18.54
C MET A 156 10.83 -4.97 -17.06
N ILE A 157 10.19 -4.16 -16.21
CA ILE A 157 10.27 -4.29 -14.76
C ILE A 157 8.87 -4.67 -14.26
N PRO A 158 8.65 -5.89 -13.75
CA PRO A 158 7.42 -6.22 -13.06
C PRO A 158 7.41 -5.58 -11.69
N VAL A 159 6.28 -4.99 -11.31
CA VAL A 159 5.98 -4.47 -9.98
C VAL A 159 4.82 -5.29 -9.44
N GLN A 160 5.02 -5.93 -8.32
CA GLN A 160 4.06 -6.90 -7.79
C GLN A 160 3.78 -6.63 -6.32
N ALA A 161 2.53 -6.87 -5.93
CA ALA A 161 2.13 -6.94 -4.53
C ALA A 161 1.79 -8.40 -4.19
N ALA A 162 2.26 -8.86 -3.06
CA ALA A 162 2.10 -10.25 -2.65
C ALA A 162 1.72 -10.38 -1.18
N ILE A 163 0.91 -11.40 -0.89
CA ILE A 163 0.62 -11.88 0.46
C ILE A 163 1.18 -13.29 0.55
N GLY A 164 2.21 -13.47 1.41
CA GLY A 164 2.95 -14.72 1.41
C GLY A 164 3.60 -14.96 0.05
N GLY A 165 3.48 -16.16 -0.50
CA GLY A 165 3.96 -16.49 -1.84
C GLY A 165 3.00 -16.16 -2.98
N LYS A 166 1.84 -15.58 -2.68
CA LYS A 166 0.78 -15.33 -3.67
C LYS A 166 0.79 -13.88 -4.15
N ILE A 167 0.96 -13.70 -5.45
CA ILE A 167 0.83 -12.39 -6.11
C ILE A 167 -0.65 -12.01 -6.19
N ILE A 168 -1.01 -10.84 -5.69
CA ILE A 168 -2.39 -10.33 -5.68
C ILE A 168 -2.60 -9.13 -6.60
N ALA A 169 -1.55 -8.44 -6.97
CA ALA A 169 -1.58 -7.34 -7.92
C ALA A 169 -0.28 -7.28 -8.70
N ARG A 170 -0.34 -6.82 -9.93
CA ARG A 170 0.83 -6.69 -10.80
C ARG A 170 0.64 -5.52 -11.76
N GLU A 171 1.73 -4.78 -11.95
CA GLU A 171 1.92 -3.82 -13.02
C GLU A 171 3.27 -4.05 -13.70
N THR A 172 3.41 -3.59 -14.93
CA THR A 172 4.65 -3.75 -15.68
C THR A 172 5.12 -2.40 -16.18
N ILE A 173 6.35 -2.04 -15.83
CA ILE A 173 7.05 -0.89 -16.40
C ILE A 173 7.68 -1.36 -17.70
N LYS A 174 7.21 -0.81 -18.83
CA LYS A 174 7.71 -1.17 -20.14
C LYS A 174 9.16 -0.69 -20.32
N GLY A 175 10.00 -1.53 -20.91
CA GLY A 175 11.36 -1.14 -21.28
C GLY A 175 11.38 -0.17 -22.46
N PHE A 176 12.48 0.54 -22.63
CA PHE A 176 12.72 1.30 -23.84
C PHE A 176 12.83 0.37 -25.03
N LYS A 177 12.18 0.75 -26.14
CA LYS A 177 12.34 0.08 -27.43
C LYS A 177 13.31 0.91 -28.26
N LYS A 178 14.42 0.28 -28.65
CA LYS A 178 15.29 0.83 -29.68
C LYS A 178 14.81 0.30 -31.03
N ASP A 179 14.46 1.17 -31.94
CA ASP A 179 14.13 0.73 -33.29
C ASP A 179 15.41 0.35 -34.04
N VAL A 180 15.61 -0.94 -34.18
CA VAL A 180 16.77 -1.51 -34.89
C VAL A 180 16.44 -1.78 -36.36
N LEU A 181 15.20 -1.53 -36.82
CA LEU A 181 14.71 -1.89 -38.13
C LEU A 181 14.58 -0.69 -39.07
N THR A 182 14.61 0.56 -38.56
CA THR A 182 14.47 1.79 -39.37
C THR A 182 15.51 1.96 -40.48
N LYS A 183 16.70 1.37 -40.29
CA LYS A 183 17.81 1.44 -41.28
C LYS A 183 17.76 0.29 -42.29
N ILE A 184 16.78 -0.59 -42.22
CA ILE A 184 16.65 -1.76 -43.09
C ILE A 184 15.53 -1.47 -44.10
N HIS A 185 15.89 -1.18 -45.35
CA HIS A 185 14.94 -1.00 -46.40
C HIS A 185 14.52 -2.36 -46.98
N GLY A 186 13.22 -2.56 -47.15
CA GLY A 186 12.62 -3.77 -47.72
C GLY A 186 11.41 -4.30 -46.92
N GLY A 187 10.40 -4.76 -47.64
CA GLY A 187 9.19 -5.34 -47.07
C GLY A 187 9.41 -6.76 -46.54
N GLY A 188 8.69 -7.14 -45.50
CA GLY A 188 8.64 -8.49 -44.98
C GLY A 188 9.70 -8.86 -43.93
N ALA A 189 9.57 -10.06 -43.38
CA ALA A 189 10.51 -10.60 -42.41
C ALA A 189 11.73 -11.15 -43.15
N THR A 190 12.89 -10.54 -42.97
CA THR A 190 14.17 -11.00 -43.48
C THR A 190 15.00 -11.64 -42.36
N ASP A 191 15.93 -12.55 -42.72
CA ASP A 191 16.84 -13.15 -41.74
C ASP A 191 17.67 -12.11 -40.99
N ARG A 192 18.02 -11.03 -41.66
CA ARG A 192 18.73 -9.88 -41.04
C ARG A 192 17.89 -9.21 -39.96
N LYS A 193 16.60 -8.96 -40.26
CA LYS A 193 15.66 -8.37 -39.28
C LYS A 193 15.50 -9.29 -38.08
N ARG A 194 15.32 -10.59 -38.31
CA ARG A 194 15.19 -11.59 -37.26
C ARG A 194 16.43 -11.64 -36.37
N LYS A 195 17.63 -11.69 -36.94
CA LYS A 195 18.90 -11.68 -36.19
C LYS A 195 19.07 -10.41 -35.35
N LEU A 196 18.68 -9.25 -35.85
CA LEU A 196 18.76 -7.99 -35.09
C LEU A 196 17.79 -7.98 -33.91
N LEU A 197 16.58 -8.47 -34.08
CA LEU A 197 15.59 -8.59 -33.01
C LEU A 197 16.01 -9.61 -31.95
N GLU A 198 16.58 -10.74 -32.36
CA GLU A 198 17.14 -11.74 -31.44
C GLU A 198 18.32 -11.18 -30.63
N LYS A 199 19.20 -10.42 -31.25
CA LYS A 199 20.32 -9.74 -30.59
C LYS A 199 19.82 -8.73 -29.57
N GLN A 200 18.78 -7.95 -29.92
CA GLN A 200 18.14 -7.00 -29.00
C GLN A 200 17.52 -7.72 -27.82
N LYS A 201 16.81 -8.83 -28.06
CA LYS A 201 16.19 -9.65 -27.01
C LYS A 201 17.22 -10.22 -26.04
N LYS A 202 18.33 -10.75 -26.57
CA LYS A 202 19.44 -11.26 -25.73
C LYS A 202 20.09 -10.16 -24.91
N GLY A 203 20.30 -8.96 -25.50
CA GLY A 203 20.83 -7.80 -24.79
C GLY A 203 19.95 -7.36 -23.63
N LYS A 204 18.63 -7.32 -23.84
CA LYS A 204 17.65 -7.00 -22.79
C LYS A 204 17.63 -8.03 -21.66
N ALA A 205 17.69 -9.32 -21.99
CA ALA A 205 17.75 -10.39 -21.02
C ALA A 205 19.00 -10.29 -20.14
N ARG A 206 20.16 -9.99 -20.75
CA ARG A 206 21.42 -9.79 -20.03
C ARG A 206 21.35 -8.56 -19.12
N SER A 207 20.81 -7.44 -19.59
CA SER A 207 20.62 -6.22 -18.80
C SER A 207 19.71 -6.47 -17.59
N LYS A 208 18.64 -7.24 -17.76
CA LYS A 208 17.75 -7.63 -16.67
C LYS A 208 18.44 -8.49 -15.62
N GLN A 209 19.33 -9.39 -16.04
CA GLN A 209 20.06 -10.29 -15.14
C GLN A 209 21.06 -9.55 -14.24
N PHE A 210 21.72 -8.51 -14.78
CA PHE A 210 22.79 -7.77 -14.07
C PHE A 210 22.39 -6.35 -13.68
N GLY A 211 21.27 -5.83 -14.20
CA GLY A 211 20.80 -4.48 -13.91
C GLY A 211 20.11 -4.39 -12.55
N ARG A 212 20.58 -3.46 -11.72
CA ARG A 212 19.85 -3.05 -10.52
C ARG A 212 18.77 -2.06 -10.89
N VAL A 213 17.58 -2.25 -10.33
CA VAL A 213 16.50 -1.27 -10.40
C VAL A 213 16.55 -0.42 -9.15
N GLU A 214 16.94 0.85 -9.33
CA GLU A 214 16.90 1.83 -8.24
C GLU A 214 15.49 2.40 -8.11
N ILE A 215 15.00 2.41 -6.88
CA ILE A 215 13.71 3.01 -6.56
C ILE A 215 13.97 4.43 -6.08
N PRO A 216 13.53 5.47 -6.80
CA PRO A 216 13.76 6.85 -6.37
C PRO A 216 13.00 7.16 -5.09
N GLN A 217 13.49 8.12 -4.32
CA GLN A 217 12.87 8.53 -3.06
C GLN A 217 11.42 8.98 -3.24
N GLU A 218 11.10 9.62 -4.36
CA GLU A 218 9.76 10.06 -4.71
C GLU A 218 8.76 8.89 -4.78
N ALA A 219 9.23 7.69 -5.14
CA ALA A 219 8.39 6.49 -5.17
C ALA A 219 7.97 6.06 -3.77
N PHE A 220 8.87 6.10 -2.79
CA PHE A 220 8.54 5.82 -1.39
C PHE A 220 7.54 6.85 -0.83
N ILE A 221 7.76 8.13 -1.08
CA ILE A 221 6.85 9.20 -0.68
C ILE A 221 5.50 9.05 -1.36
N GLY A 222 5.49 8.70 -2.65
CA GLY A 222 4.27 8.50 -3.42
C GLY A 222 3.40 7.36 -2.87
N VAL A 223 4.00 6.27 -2.43
CA VAL A 223 3.28 5.15 -1.79
C VAL A 223 2.64 5.59 -0.47
N LEU A 224 3.31 6.39 0.33
CA LEU A 224 2.77 6.92 1.58
C LEU A 224 1.58 7.86 1.37
N LYS A 225 1.45 8.48 0.21
CA LYS A 225 0.35 9.39 -0.14
C LYS A 225 -0.88 8.70 -0.74
N ILE A 226 -0.83 7.42 -1.03
CA ILE A 226 -1.95 6.69 -1.65
C ILE A 226 -3.25 6.84 -0.86
N ASN A 227 -3.16 6.90 0.46
CA ASN A 227 -4.32 7.04 1.32
C ASN A 227 -4.91 8.45 1.35
N LYS A 228 -4.28 9.43 0.72
CA LYS A 228 -4.78 10.82 0.71
C LYS A 228 -5.81 11.10 -0.38
N ASP A 229 -5.79 10.31 -1.45
CA ASP A 229 -6.58 10.55 -2.66
C ASP A 229 -7.76 9.59 -2.84
N SER A 230 -7.95 8.64 -1.90
CA SER A 230 -9.02 7.62 -1.96
C SER A 230 -10.24 7.93 -1.08
#